data_9513b4803dfa3617395f18dd9c67a0d8
#
_entry.id   9513b4803dfa3617395f18dd9c67a0d8
#
_cell.length_a   1.000
_cell.length_b   1.000
_cell.length_c   1.000
_cell.angle_alpha   90.00
_cell.angle_beta   90.00
_cell.angle_gamma   90.00
#
_symmetry.space_group_name_H-M   'P 1'
#
loop_
_entity.id
_entity.type
_entity.pdbx_description
1 polymer ?
#
loop_
_entity_poly.entity_id
_entity_poly.type
_entity_poly.pdbx_seq_one_letter_code
_entity_poly.pdbx_strand_id
1 'polypeptide(L)'
;MPIVKYPRTVEPLWIGWDRKAQKCGLRHTIYAVNRDHYTGEWLDNLKHGKGTQTWKSTGAIYNGDWKFGKRDGYGTYSIPDPVTKEYKKVYSGWWKNDKKCGYGIKFYSDMEYYEGEWSGGKRSGWGRMYYKDGSIYEGQWLEDQHSGQGMLRLTNENRYEGTWKDGKKHGLGKFFYLNKGQLFEGFWVADFPKYGTMIDFGREEAPTPTQYPIPKIELANPDDVLEEAQAMLDNSQE
;
A
#
# COMPACT_ATOMS: atom_id res chain seq x y z
N MET A 1 63.01 -3.95 -30.28
CA MET A 1 62.38 -3.35 -29.11
C MET A 1 60.93 -3.78 -29.08
N PRO A 2 60.43 -4.46 -28.04
CA PRO A 2 59.03 -4.82 -27.97
C PRO A 2 58.19 -3.55 -27.71
N ILE A 3 57.21 -3.29 -28.57
CA ILE A 3 56.25 -2.21 -28.39
C ILE A 3 55.32 -2.65 -27.27
N VAL A 4 55.52 -2.12 -26.07
CA VAL A 4 54.61 -2.29 -24.96
C VAL A 4 53.27 -1.58 -25.34
N LYS A 5 52.28 -2.35 -25.77
CA LYS A 5 50.89 -1.85 -25.89
C LYS A 5 50.34 -1.63 -24.49
N TYR A 6 50.45 -0.42 -23.99
CA TYR A 6 49.65 -0.01 -22.82
C TYR A 6 48.18 -0.15 -23.19
N PRO A 7 47.37 -0.86 -22.38
CA PRO A 7 45.93 -0.84 -22.59
C PRO A 7 45.47 0.60 -22.43
N ARG A 8 45.05 1.23 -23.53
CA ARG A 8 44.38 2.52 -23.48
C ARG A 8 43.02 2.30 -22.82
N THR A 9 42.97 2.46 -21.51
CA THR A 9 41.69 2.74 -20.82
C THR A 9 41.30 4.17 -21.22
N VAL A 10 40.84 4.29 -22.45
CA VAL A 10 40.33 5.58 -22.92
C VAL A 10 38.94 5.72 -22.29
N GLU A 11 38.90 6.44 -21.19
CA GLU A 11 37.62 6.91 -20.66
C GLU A 11 36.87 7.60 -21.81
N PRO A 12 35.62 7.23 -22.10
CA PRO A 12 34.85 7.87 -23.18
C PRO A 12 34.86 9.38 -23.03
N LEU A 13 35.12 10.11 -24.13
CA LEU A 13 35.28 11.57 -24.14
C LEU A 13 34.10 12.28 -23.42
N TRP A 14 32.89 11.78 -23.54
CA TRP A 14 31.73 12.38 -22.91
C TRP A 14 31.79 12.36 -21.36
N ILE A 15 32.46 11.36 -20.74
CA ILE A 15 32.66 11.32 -19.28
C ILE A 15 33.60 12.46 -18.86
N GLY A 16 34.69 12.64 -19.60
CA GLY A 16 35.62 13.73 -19.33
C GLY A 16 34.97 15.12 -19.53
N TRP A 17 34.13 15.26 -20.53
CA TRP A 17 33.41 16.51 -20.80
C TRP A 17 32.30 16.74 -19.75
N ASP A 18 31.58 15.69 -19.33
CA ASP A 18 30.58 15.79 -18.29
C ASP A 18 31.18 16.25 -16.94
N ARG A 19 32.36 15.70 -16.61
CA ARG A 19 33.11 16.12 -15.42
C ARG A 19 33.59 17.58 -15.51
N LYS A 20 34.04 18.04 -16.67
CA LYS A 20 34.46 19.42 -16.91
C LYS A 20 33.30 20.42 -16.94
N ALA A 21 32.09 19.98 -17.23
CA ALA A 21 30.91 20.83 -17.32
C ALA A 21 30.57 21.53 -16.01
N GLN A 22 30.95 20.98 -14.84
CA GLN A 22 30.75 21.56 -13.51
C GLN A 22 29.31 22.07 -13.32
N LYS A 23 28.32 21.17 -13.56
CA LYS A 23 26.92 21.54 -13.48
C LYS A 23 26.53 21.84 -12.03
N CYS A 24 26.23 23.10 -11.77
CA CYS A 24 25.69 23.59 -10.50
C CYS A 24 24.58 24.60 -10.77
N GLY A 25 23.59 24.66 -9.86
CA GLY A 25 22.44 25.54 -9.96
C GLY A 25 21.41 25.10 -11.00
N LEU A 26 20.44 25.95 -11.27
CA LEU A 26 19.38 25.69 -12.24
C LEU A 26 19.94 25.63 -13.67
N ARG A 27 19.56 24.61 -14.40
CA ARG A 27 19.97 24.42 -15.81
C ARG A 27 18.75 24.14 -16.69
N HIS A 28 18.84 24.64 -17.92
CA HIS A 28 17.94 24.22 -18.99
C HIS A 28 18.16 22.74 -19.32
N THR A 29 17.34 22.21 -20.24
CA THR A 29 17.37 20.78 -20.59
C THR A 29 18.78 20.31 -20.98
N ILE A 30 19.26 19.32 -20.24
CA ILE A 30 20.52 18.62 -20.51
C ILE A 30 20.20 17.20 -20.99
N TYR A 31 20.72 16.84 -22.15
CA TYR A 31 20.56 15.52 -22.76
C TYR A 31 21.71 14.59 -22.38
N ALA A 32 21.37 13.38 -21.94
CA ALA A 32 22.34 12.31 -21.76
C ALA A 32 22.61 11.58 -23.10
N VAL A 33 23.63 10.75 -23.13
CA VAL A 33 24.02 9.98 -24.32
C VAL A 33 22.92 9.06 -24.84
N ASN A 34 22.12 8.48 -23.93
CA ASN A 34 20.95 7.65 -24.24
C ASN A 34 19.69 8.46 -24.63
N ARG A 35 19.83 9.77 -24.83
CA ARG A 35 18.78 10.73 -25.14
C ARG A 35 17.75 10.95 -24.02
N ASP A 36 17.99 10.43 -22.82
CA ASP A 36 17.27 10.89 -21.64
C ASP A 36 17.58 12.36 -21.41
N HIS A 37 16.66 13.12 -20.85
CA HIS A 37 16.93 14.52 -20.58
C HIS A 37 16.40 14.93 -19.21
N TYR A 38 17.11 15.88 -18.62
CA TYR A 38 16.78 16.45 -17.33
C TYR A 38 16.79 17.98 -17.41
N THR A 39 15.76 18.58 -16.83
CA THR A 39 15.65 20.03 -16.66
C THR A 39 15.45 20.30 -15.17
N GLY A 40 16.32 21.08 -14.57
CA GLY A 40 16.25 21.37 -13.14
C GLY A 40 17.58 21.73 -12.52
N GLU A 41 17.65 21.59 -11.21
CA GLU A 41 18.82 21.96 -10.42
C GLU A 41 19.88 20.86 -10.42
N TRP A 42 21.12 21.30 -10.34
CA TRP A 42 22.30 20.45 -10.30
C TRP A 42 23.22 20.87 -9.14
N LEU A 43 23.90 19.91 -8.55
CA LEU A 43 24.97 20.12 -7.59
C LEU A 43 26.08 19.11 -7.89
N ASP A 44 27.30 19.61 -8.10
CA ASP A 44 28.49 18.81 -8.40
C ASP A 44 28.25 17.76 -9.50
N ASN A 45 27.68 18.19 -10.63
CA ASN A 45 27.30 17.34 -11.77
C ASN A 45 26.21 16.30 -11.51
N LEU A 46 25.60 16.31 -10.34
CA LEU A 46 24.49 15.42 -9.98
C LEU A 46 23.15 16.19 -9.97
N LYS A 47 22.07 15.51 -10.35
CA LYS A 47 20.73 16.08 -10.22
C LYS A 47 20.46 16.37 -8.75
N HIS A 48 19.96 17.58 -8.47
CA HIS A 48 19.73 18.05 -7.12
C HIS A 48 18.53 18.99 -7.11
N GLY A 49 17.94 19.30 -5.91
CA GLY A 49 16.83 20.23 -5.82
C GLY A 49 15.61 19.80 -6.63
N LYS A 50 14.96 20.75 -7.27
CA LYS A 50 13.76 20.50 -8.10
C LYS A 50 14.14 20.20 -9.55
N GLY A 51 13.46 19.21 -10.14
CA GLY A 51 13.72 18.93 -11.56
C GLY A 51 12.84 17.86 -12.18
N THR A 52 12.81 17.88 -13.51
CA THR A 52 12.05 16.95 -14.33
C THR A 52 12.99 16.09 -15.15
N GLN A 53 12.91 14.79 -15.00
CA GLN A 53 13.59 13.78 -15.80
C GLN A 53 12.61 13.12 -16.75
N THR A 54 13.01 13.03 -18.04
CA THR A 54 12.30 12.22 -19.03
C THR A 54 13.22 11.10 -19.52
N TRP A 55 12.70 9.86 -19.50
CA TRP A 55 13.38 8.69 -20.03
C TRP A 55 12.94 8.42 -21.46
N LYS A 56 13.84 8.55 -22.42
CA LYS A 56 13.54 8.41 -23.84
C LYS A 56 13.05 7.00 -24.21
N SER A 57 13.59 5.98 -23.56
CA SER A 57 13.28 4.58 -23.85
C SER A 57 11.83 4.20 -23.51
N THR A 58 11.29 4.74 -22.42
CA THR A 58 9.94 4.45 -21.93
C THR A 58 8.96 5.59 -22.13
N GLY A 59 9.46 6.80 -22.42
CA GLY A 59 8.69 8.03 -22.40
C GLY A 59 8.29 8.48 -20.99
N ALA A 60 8.68 7.76 -19.95
CA ALA A 60 8.32 8.10 -18.58
C ALA A 60 8.87 9.45 -18.16
N ILE A 61 8.16 10.11 -17.23
CA ILE A 61 8.55 11.41 -16.66
C ILE A 61 8.50 11.30 -15.14
N TYR A 62 9.53 11.83 -14.50
CA TYR A 62 9.50 12.13 -13.06
C TYR A 62 9.67 13.64 -12.88
N ASN A 63 8.77 14.23 -12.11
CA ASN A 63 8.83 15.63 -11.71
C ASN A 63 8.83 15.68 -10.17
N GLY A 64 9.87 16.23 -9.58
CA GLY A 64 9.98 16.28 -8.12
C GLY A 64 11.38 16.59 -7.63
N ASP A 65 11.61 16.17 -6.38
CA ASP A 65 12.84 16.44 -5.66
C ASP A 65 13.94 15.42 -5.97
N TRP A 66 15.16 15.94 -6.02
CA TRP A 66 16.36 15.18 -6.31
C TRP A 66 17.45 15.48 -5.29
N LYS A 67 18.19 14.46 -4.91
CA LYS A 67 19.36 14.60 -4.05
C LYS A 67 20.48 13.68 -4.53
N PHE A 68 21.63 14.27 -4.89
CA PHE A 68 22.80 13.56 -5.38
C PHE A 68 22.48 12.52 -6.47
N GLY A 69 21.71 12.93 -7.48
CA GLY A 69 21.36 12.10 -8.64
C GLY A 69 20.19 11.14 -8.44
N LYS A 70 19.63 11.04 -7.26
CA LYS A 70 18.51 10.15 -6.90
C LYS A 70 17.24 10.92 -6.57
N ARG A 71 16.09 10.32 -6.83
CA ARG A 71 14.80 10.86 -6.36
C ARG A 71 14.80 10.79 -4.83
N ASP A 72 14.64 11.93 -4.18
CA ASP A 72 14.68 12.07 -2.73
C ASP A 72 13.90 13.32 -2.33
N GLY A 73 12.76 13.16 -1.67
CA GLY A 73 11.76 14.18 -1.41
C GLY A 73 10.43 13.84 -2.08
N TYR A 74 9.61 14.84 -2.37
CA TYR A 74 8.30 14.63 -2.98
C TYR A 74 8.38 14.69 -4.51
N GLY A 75 7.64 13.78 -5.20
CA GLY A 75 7.60 13.79 -6.65
C GLY A 75 6.57 12.85 -7.27
N THR A 76 6.28 13.16 -8.54
CA THR A 76 5.29 12.41 -9.33
C THR A 76 6.00 11.69 -10.48
N TYR A 77 5.74 10.41 -10.60
CA TYR A 77 6.19 9.56 -11.71
C TYR A 77 5.00 9.22 -12.60
N SER A 78 5.13 9.51 -13.90
CA SER A 78 4.09 9.30 -14.92
C SER A 78 4.66 8.56 -16.12
N ILE A 79 3.81 7.79 -16.78
CA ILE A 79 4.13 7.11 -18.05
C ILE A 79 3.14 7.52 -19.13
N PRO A 80 3.55 7.60 -20.41
CA PRO A 80 2.62 7.84 -21.50
C PRO A 80 1.74 6.60 -21.74
N ASP A 81 0.46 6.80 -21.93
CA ASP A 81 -0.43 5.75 -22.40
C ASP A 81 -0.02 5.35 -23.84
N PRO A 82 0.13 4.06 -24.14
CA PRO A 82 0.60 3.63 -25.45
C PRO A 82 -0.33 4.00 -26.60
N VAL A 83 -1.64 4.19 -26.34
CA VAL A 83 -2.66 4.50 -27.33
C VAL A 83 -2.91 6.00 -27.43
N THR A 84 -3.32 6.62 -26.31
CA THR A 84 -3.71 8.04 -26.28
C THR A 84 -2.52 9.00 -26.25
N LYS A 85 -1.32 8.50 -25.87
CA LYS A 85 -0.10 9.27 -25.62
C LYS A 85 -0.24 10.28 -24.47
N GLU A 86 -1.34 10.31 -23.76
CA GLU A 86 -1.51 11.10 -22.56
C GLU A 86 -0.70 10.52 -21.40
N TYR A 87 -0.23 11.40 -20.51
CA TYR A 87 0.54 10.96 -19.35
C TYR A 87 -0.37 10.53 -18.20
N LYS A 88 -0.30 9.25 -17.82
CA LYS A 88 -0.96 8.71 -16.64
C LYS A 88 -0.02 8.71 -15.46
N LYS A 89 -0.48 9.22 -14.32
CA LYS A 89 0.26 9.14 -13.06
C LYS A 89 0.36 7.68 -12.61
N VAL A 90 1.56 7.23 -12.27
CA VAL A 90 1.81 5.90 -11.72
C VAL A 90 2.04 5.97 -10.21
N TYR A 91 2.74 7.03 -9.77
CA TYR A 91 2.98 7.26 -8.36
C TYR A 91 3.13 8.76 -8.07
N SER A 92 2.55 9.20 -6.98
CA SER A 92 2.73 10.55 -6.44
C SER A 92 2.93 10.45 -4.93
N GLY A 93 4.05 10.92 -4.43
CA GLY A 93 4.38 10.79 -3.01
C GLY A 93 5.87 10.97 -2.72
N TRP A 94 6.27 10.52 -1.54
CA TRP A 94 7.63 10.66 -1.05
C TRP A 94 8.58 9.60 -1.59
N TRP A 95 9.82 10.00 -1.81
CA TRP A 95 10.92 9.19 -2.29
C TRP A 95 12.11 9.31 -1.37
N LYS A 96 12.85 8.25 -1.20
CA LYS A 96 14.13 8.19 -0.50
C LYS A 96 15.10 7.30 -1.26
N ASN A 97 16.19 7.88 -1.76
CA ASN A 97 17.19 7.14 -2.53
C ASN A 97 16.56 6.27 -3.66
N ASP A 98 15.70 6.84 -4.51
CA ASP A 98 14.95 6.18 -5.60
C ASP A 98 13.88 5.18 -5.16
N LYS A 99 13.66 4.94 -3.89
CA LYS A 99 12.61 4.08 -3.36
C LYS A 99 11.45 4.90 -2.81
N LYS A 100 10.22 4.41 -3.02
CA LYS A 100 9.03 5.01 -2.40
C LYS A 100 9.13 4.90 -0.88
N CYS A 101 8.78 5.97 -0.18
CA CYS A 101 8.78 6.02 1.29
C CYS A 101 7.71 7.00 1.78
N GLY A 102 7.45 7.02 3.10
CA GLY A 102 6.43 7.91 3.66
C GLY A 102 5.07 7.72 2.98
N TYR A 103 4.26 8.76 2.94
CA TYR A 103 2.93 8.70 2.35
C TYR A 103 2.99 8.93 0.83
N GLY A 104 2.19 8.14 0.08
CA GLY A 104 2.06 8.30 -1.38
C GLY A 104 0.95 7.46 -1.98
N ILE A 105 0.54 7.86 -3.19
CA ILE A 105 -0.51 7.19 -3.96
C ILE A 105 0.12 6.50 -5.15
N LYS A 106 -0.17 5.21 -5.32
CA LYS A 106 0.22 4.42 -6.50
C LYS A 106 -1.01 3.99 -7.27
N PHE A 107 -1.05 4.33 -8.54
CA PHE A 107 -2.09 3.92 -9.48
C PHE A 107 -1.64 2.68 -10.24
N TYR A 108 -2.46 1.64 -10.26
CA TYR A 108 -2.29 0.43 -11.07
C TYR A 108 -3.17 0.50 -12.31
N SER A 109 -4.36 1.10 -12.19
CA SER A 109 -5.28 1.46 -13.26
C SER A 109 -6.10 2.69 -12.85
N ASP A 110 -7.04 3.12 -13.69
CA ASP A 110 -7.91 4.26 -13.38
C ASP A 110 -8.86 3.97 -12.19
N MET A 111 -9.15 2.69 -11.93
CA MET A 111 -10.05 2.24 -10.84
C MET A 111 -9.31 1.48 -9.73
N GLU A 112 -8.03 1.21 -9.91
CA GLU A 112 -7.24 0.44 -8.94
C GLU A 112 -6.05 1.26 -8.47
N TYR A 113 -6.02 1.60 -7.19
CA TYR A 113 -4.94 2.37 -6.61
C TYR A 113 -4.78 2.12 -5.11
N TYR A 114 -3.59 2.37 -4.63
CA TYR A 114 -3.24 2.34 -3.21
C TYR A 114 -2.88 3.74 -2.76
N GLU A 115 -3.42 4.16 -1.62
CA GLU A 115 -3.00 5.36 -0.90
C GLU A 115 -2.59 4.98 0.53
N GLY A 116 -1.41 5.40 0.95
CA GLY A 116 -0.92 5.05 2.27
C GLY A 116 0.59 5.13 2.39
N GLU A 117 1.09 4.45 3.41
CA GLU A 117 2.49 4.49 3.79
C GLU A 117 3.34 3.50 2.99
N TRP A 118 4.59 3.90 2.75
CA TRP A 118 5.59 3.15 2.00
C TRP A 118 6.89 3.08 2.78
N SER A 119 7.55 1.96 2.76
CA SER A 119 8.89 1.76 3.29
C SER A 119 9.72 0.93 2.33
N GLY A 120 10.90 1.44 1.94
CA GLY A 120 11.82 0.72 1.06
C GLY A 120 11.27 0.35 -0.32
N GLY A 121 10.19 1.02 -0.77
CA GLY A 121 9.52 0.77 -2.05
C GLY A 121 8.29 -0.15 -1.96
N LYS A 122 8.01 -0.73 -0.79
CA LYS A 122 6.87 -1.61 -0.49
C LYS A 122 5.82 -0.89 0.35
N ARG A 123 4.55 -1.28 0.21
CA ARG A 123 3.47 -0.83 1.10
C ARG A 123 3.76 -1.33 2.51
N SER A 124 3.71 -0.43 3.49
CA SER A 124 4.05 -0.73 4.88
C SER A 124 3.46 0.36 5.77
N GLY A 125 2.98 0.01 6.96
CA GLY A 125 2.24 0.93 7.81
C GLY A 125 0.76 0.98 7.45
N TRP A 126 0.11 2.12 7.62
CA TRP A 126 -1.34 2.25 7.37
C TRP A 126 -1.62 2.66 5.93
N GLY A 127 -2.64 2.05 5.30
CA GLY A 127 -3.04 2.40 3.93
C GLY A 127 -4.34 1.78 3.47
N ARG A 128 -4.87 2.35 2.39
CA ARG A 128 -6.11 1.93 1.75
C ARG A 128 -5.84 1.48 0.32
N MET A 129 -6.35 0.32 -0.04
CA MET A 129 -6.30 -0.22 -1.40
C MET A 129 -7.70 -0.28 -1.98
N TYR A 130 -7.88 0.34 -3.13
CA TYR A 130 -9.07 0.24 -3.96
C TYR A 130 -8.79 -0.78 -5.06
N TYR A 131 -9.53 -1.87 -5.07
CA TYR A 131 -9.35 -2.94 -6.05
C TYR A 131 -10.21 -2.71 -7.28
N LYS A 132 -9.79 -3.29 -8.39
CA LYS A 132 -10.48 -3.17 -9.68
C LYS A 132 -11.92 -3.70 -9.65
N ASP A 133 -12.23 -4.66 -8.80
CA ASP A 133 -13.56 -5.21 -8.60
C ASP A 133 -14.48 -4.31 -7.76
N GLY A 134 -13.97 -3.22 -7.20
CA GLY A 134 -14.69 -2.28 -6.34
C GLY A 134 -14.59 -2.62 -4.85
N SER A 135 -13.94 -3.70 -4.46
CA SER A 135 -13.65 -3.97 -3.05
C SER A 135 -12.60 -2.99 -2.51
N ILE A 136 -12.61 -2.76 -1.21
CA ILE A 136 -11.69 -1.82 -0.54
C ILE A 136 -11.10 -2.48 0.69
N TYR A 137 -9.78 -2.47 0.78
CA TYR A 137 -9.08 -2.79 2.01
C TYR A 137 -8.54 -1.53 2.68
N GLU A 138 -8.78 -1.39 3.96
CA GLU A 138 -8.22 -0.32 4.79
C GLU A 138 -7.62 -0.92 6.05
N GLY A 139 -6.33 -0.69 6.28
CA GLY A 139 -5.65 -1.28 7.43
C GLY A 139 -4.14 -1.25 7.32
N GLN A 140 -3.52 -2.07 8.15
CA GLN A 140 -2.07 -2.19 8.23
C GLN A 140 -1.51 -3.06 7.10
N TRP A 141 -0.32 -2.69 6.65
CA TRP A 141 0.45 -3.35 5.60
C TRP A 141 1.86 -3.66 6.10
N LEU A 142 2.38 -4.77 5.70
CA LEU A 142 3.78 -5.13 5.91
C LEU A 142 4.32 -5.78 4.63
N GLU A 143 5.34 -5.16 4.03
CA GLU A 143 6.02 -5.67 2.82
C GLU A 143 5.07 -6.08 1.68
N ASP A 144 4.11 -5.20 1.33
CA ASP A 144 3.07 -5.40 0.32
C ASP A 144 1.94 -6.38 0.69
N GLN A 145 1.90 -6.89 1.92
CA GLN A 145 0.84 -7.79 2.40
C GLN A 145 -0.03 -7.13 3.46
N HIS A 146 -1.31 -7.52 3.53
CA HIS A 146 -2.18 -7.16 4.64
C HIS A 146 -1.62 -7.75 5.94
N SER A 147 -1.56 -6.95 6.99
CA SER A 147 -0.98 -7.34 8.27
C SER A 147 -1.67 -6.56 9.40
N GLY A 148 -1.63 -7.10 10.63
CA GLY A 148 -2.20 -6.41 11.79
C GLY A 148 -3.71 -6.19 11.66
N GLN A 149 -4.19 -5.03 12.06
CA GLN A 149 -5.62 -4.70 12.01
C GLN A 149 -6.02 -4.15 10.64
N GLY A 150 -7.19 -4.57 10.15
CA GLY A 150 -7.70 -4.07 8.89
C GLY A 150 -9.14 -4.48 8.60
N MET A 151 -9.77 -3.71 7.73
CA MET A 151 -11.13 -3.94 7.22
C MET A 151 -11.06 -4.21 5.71
N LEU A 152 -11.76 -5.23 5.26
CA LEU A 152 -12.01 -5.49 3.84
C LEU A 152 -13.51 -5.38 3.57
N ARG A 153 -13.91 -4.39 2.78
CA ARG A 153 -15.27 -4.25 2.26
C ARG A 153 -15.33 -4.87 0.86
N LEU A 154 -16.26 -5.79 0.67
CA LEU A 154 -16.51 -6.44 -0.60
C LEU A 154 -17.50 -5.63 -1.46
N THR A 155 -17.62 -5.98 -2.73
CA THR A 155 -18.55 -5.33 -3.69
C THR A 155 -20.03 -5.46 -3.34
N ASN A 156 -20.39 -6.49 -2.59
CA ASN A 156 -21.75 -6.72 -2.08
C ASN A 156 -21.99 -6.11 -0.70
N GLU A 157 -21.16 -5.14 -0.30
CA GLU A 157 -21.15 -4.45 0.99
C GLU A 157 -20.80 -5.33 2.19
N ASN A 158 -20.72 -6.66 2.06
CA ASN A 158 -20.23 -7.51 3.14
C ASN A 158 -18.80 -7.10 3.50
N ARG A 159 -18.46 -7.16 4.79
CA ARG A 159 -17.15 -6.73 5.23
C ARG A 159 -16.57 -7.62 6.32
N TYR A 160 -15.25 -7.70 6.29
CA TYR A 160 -14.46 -8.29 7.37
C TYR A 160 -13.72 -7.20 8.13
N GLU A 161 -13.79 -7.23 9.43
CA GLU A 161 -13.04 -6.37 10.35
C GLU A 161 -12.26 -7.26 11.31
N GLY A 162 -10.94 -7.15 11.33
CA GLY A 162 -10.17 -8.00 12.22
C GLY A 162 -8.68 -8.04 11.90
N THR A 163 -8.04 -9.10 12.40
CA THR A 163 -6.59 -9.27 12.30
C THR A 163 -6.21 -9.98 11.00
N TRP A 164 -5.08 -9.57 10.43
CA TRP A 164 -4.50 -10.09 9.20
C TRP A 164 -3.07 -10.54 9.44
N LYS A 165 -2.67 -11.59 8.78
CA LYS A 165 -1.30 -12.09 8.75
C LYS A 165 -0.98 -12.65 7.37
N ASP A 166 0.16 -12.21 6.81
CA ASP A 166 0.67 -12.68 5.50
C ASP A 166 -0.39 -12.58 4.38
N GLY A 167 -1.14 -11.46 4.36
CA GLY A 167 -2.19 -11.19 3.39
C GLY A 167 -3.53 -11.90 3.63
N LYS A 168 -3.67 -12.71 4.71
CA LYS A 168 -4.85 -13.53 5.01
C LYS A 168 -5.50 -13.13 6.32
N LYS A 169 -6.82 -13.33 6.42
CA LYS A 169 -7.55 -13.20 7.68
C LYS A 169 -6.99 -14.20 8.68
N HIS A 170 -6.57 -13.72 9.85
CA HIS A 170 -5.93 -14.55 10.86
C HIS A 170 -6.09 -13.92 12.24
N GLY A 171 -6.49 -14.71 13.25
CA GLY A 171 -6.78 -14.21 14.58
C GLY A 171 -8.25 -13.84 14.77
N LEU A 172 -8.54 -12.96 15.71
CA LEU A 172 -9.90 -12.51 15.98
C LEU A 172 -10.41 -11.58 14.90
N GLY A 173 -11.66 -11.76 14.50
CA GLY A 173 -12.31 -10.92 13.51
C GLY A 173 -13.82 -11.13 13.41
N LYS A 174 -14.45 -10.13 12.82
CA LYS A 174 -15.91 -10.04 12.58
C LYS A 174 -16.16 -10.05 11.09
N PHE A 175 -17.08 -10.87 10.63
CA PHE A 175 -17.55 -10.85 9.26
C PHE A 175 -19.04 -10.48 9.22
N PHE A 176 -19.33 -9.34 8.63
CA PHE A 176 -20.67 -8.81 8.47
C PHE A 176 -21.27 -9.28 7.14
N TYR A 177 -22.26 -10.14 7.21
CA TYR A 177 -23.07 -10.56 6.07
C TYR A 177 -24.27 -9.61 5.93
N LEU A 178 -24.03 -8.37 5.51
CA LEU A 178 -25.04 -7.31 5.45
C LEU A 178 -26.20 -7.68 4.53
N ASN A 179 -25.92 -8.40 3.44
CA ASN A 179 -26.94 -8.90 2.55
C ASN A 179 -27.91 -9.89 3.20
N LYS A 180 -27.46 -10.61 4.25
CA LYS A 180 -28.26 -11.60 5.00
C LYS A 180 -28.73 -11.10 6.36
N GLY A 181 -28.22 -9.96 6.81
CA GLY A 181 -28.49 -9.43 8.16
C GLY A 181 -27.89 -10.30 9.27
N GLN A 182 -26.64 -10.74 9.09
CA GLN A 182 -25.93 -11.61 10.01
C GLN A 182 -24.52 -11.11 10.29
N LEU A 183 -24.01 -11.44 11.46
CA LEU A 183 -22.64 -11.21 11.87
C LEU A 183 -22.03 -12.52 12.38
N PHE A 184 -20.87 -12.89 11.83
CA PHE A 184 -19.99 -13.90 12.42
C PHE A 184 -18.88 -13.21 13.20
N GLU A 185 -18.72 -13.56 14.46
CA GLU A 185 -17.61 -13.11 15.30
C GLU A 185 -16.83 -14.33 15.78
N GLY A 186 -15.53 -14.39 15.50
CA GLY A 186 -14.77 -15.57 15.83
C GLY A 186 -13.30 -15.50 15.46
N PHE A 187 -12.66 -16.67 15.50
CA PHE A 187 -11.25 -16.84 15.22
C PHE A 187 -11.03 -17.40 13.82
N TRP A 188 -10.08 -16.80 13.07
CA TRP A 188 -9.76 -17.09 11.69
C TRP A 188 -8.34 -17.64 11.57
N VAL A 189 -8.14 -18.58 10.67
CA VAL A 189 -6.81 -19.10 10.31
C VAL A 189 -6.73 -19.21 8.80
N ALA A 190 -5.84 -18.42 8.19
CA ALA A 190 -5.56 -18.43 6.75
C ALA A 190 -6.86 -18.32 5.90
N ASP A 191 -7.69 -17.29 6.17
CA ASP A 191 -8.98 -16.98 5.57
C ASP A 191 -10.18 -17.87 5.97
N PHE A 192 -9.94 -18.94 6.72
CA PHE A 192 -11.01 -19.85 7.15
C PHE A 192 -11.45 -19.57 8.60
N PRO A 193 -12.76 -19.40 8.87
CA PRO A 193 -13.27 -19.35 10.23
C PRO A 193 -13.09 -20.71 10.90
N LYS A 194 -12.57 -20.73 12.11
CA LYS A 194 -12.34 -21.96 12.88
C LYS A 194 -13.37 -22.20 13.98
N TYR A 195 -13.66 -21.17 14.74
CA TYR A 195 -14.71 -21.18 15.75
C TYR A 195 -15.21 -19.76 15.96
N GLY A 196 -16.43 -19.64 16.41
CA GLY A 196 -17.07 -18.34 16.65
C GLY A 196 -18.56 -18.49 16.79
N THR A 197 -19.23 -17.36 16.90
CA THR A 197 -20.68 -17.26 17.03
C THR A 197 -21.24 -16.52 15.82
N MET A 198 -22.46 -16.93 15.42
CA MET A 198 -23.26 -16.25 14.42
C MET A 198 -24.45 -15.62 15.14
N ILE A 199 -24.71 -14.34 14.86
CA ILE A 199 -25.85 -13.60 15.42
C ILE A 199 -26.59 -12.85 14.31
N ASP A 200 -27.85 -12.50 14.53
CA ASP A 200 -28.55 -11.57 13.67
C ASP A 200 -28.00 -10.15 13.87
N PHE A 201 -27.81 -9.44 12.77
CA PHE A 201 -27.28 -8.08 12.75
C PHE A 201 -27.91 -7.28 11.60
N GLY A 202 -28.79 -6.36 11.91
CA GLY A 202 -29.51 -5.59 10.90
C GLY A 202 -30.40 -6.42 9.98
N ARG A 203 -31.00 -7.50 10.51
CA ARG A 203 -31.79 -8.46 9.74
C ARG A 203 -32.98 -7.83 9.04
N GLU A 204 -33.66 -6.87 9.71
CA GLU A 204 -34.85 -6.20 9.19
C GLU A 204 -34.56 -5.31 8.00
N GLU A 205 -33.31 -4.81 7.89
CA GLU A 205 -32.83 -3.95 6.81
C GLU A 205 -32.11 -4.74 5.69
N ALA A 206 -31.90 -6.04 5.89
CA ALA A 206 -31.15 -6.86 4.95
C ALA A 206 -31.93 -7.10 3.66
N PRO A 207 -31.29 -6.96 2.46
CA PRO A 207 -31.95 -7.18 1.17
C PRO A 207 -32.46 -8.60 0.96
N THR A 208 -31.76 -9.61 1.51
CA THR A 208 -32.11 -11.03 1.38
C THR A 208 -31.90 -11.75 2.72
N PRO A 209 -32.71 -11.44 3.73
CA PRO A 209 -32.53 -12.02 5.07
C PRO A 209 -32.70 -13.56 5.04
N THR A 210 -32.08 -14.23 5.99
CA THR A 210 -32.27 -15.68 6.17
C THR A 210 -33.71 -16.01 6.53
N GLN A 211 -34.19 -17.22 6.18
CA GLN A 211 -35.59 -17.63 6.42
C GLN A 211 -35.96 -17.60 7.90
N TYR A 212 -35.04 -18.01 8.77
CA TYR A 212 -35.24 -18.04 10.21
C TYR A 212 -34.21 -17.14 10.92
N PRO A 213 -34.62 -16.45 12.00
CA PRO A 213 -33.73 -15.73 12.88
C PRO A 213 -32.80 -16.69 13.62
N ILE A 214 -31.62 -16.21 14.01
CA ILE A 214 -30.72 -16.95 14.89
C ILE A 214 -31.24 -16.80 16.32
N PRO A 215 -31.52 -17.90 17.04
CA PRO A 215 -31.98 -17.84 18.43
C PRO A 215 -30.95 -17.12 19.31
N LYS A 216 -31.39 -16.17 20.11
CA LYS A 216 -30.56 -15.59 21.16
C LYS A 216 -30.39 -16.63 22.27
N ILE A 217 -29.12 -16.87 22.63
CA ILE A 217 -28.83 -17.71 23.82
C ILE A 217 -28.92 -16.76 25.01
N GLU A 218 -29.91 -16.93 25.80
CA GLU A 218 -30.14 -16.21 27.06
C GLU A 218 -30.25 -17.23 28.19
N LEU A 219 -29.80 -16.85 29.38
CA LEU A 219 -30.06 -17.68 30.59
C LEU A 219 -31.54 -17.69 30.85
N ALA A 220 -32.11 -18.89 31.06
CA ALA A 220 -33.54 -19.04 31.33
C ALA A 220 -33.94 -18.34 32.64
N ASN A 221 -33.06 -18.35 33.63
CA ASN A 221 -33.21 -17.74 34.93
C ASN A 221 -31.88 -17.15 35.40
N PRO A 222 -31.53 -15.91 35.02
CA PRO A 222 -30.24 -15.30 35.42
C PRO A 222 -30.14 -15.10 36.92
N ASP A 223 -31.28 -14.86 37.60
CA ASP A 223 -31.31 -14.65 39.05
C ASP A 223 -30.97 -15.93 39.82
N ASP A 224 -31.56 -17.08 39.43
CA ASP A 224 -31.26 -18.38 40.05
C ASP A 224 -29.77 -18.77 39.91
N VAL A 225 -29.14 -18.46 38.75
CA VAL A 225 -27.73 -18.72 38.52
C VAL A 225 -26.85 -17.86 39.42
N LEU A 226 -27.24 -16.60 39.65
CA LEU A 226 -26.54 -15.69 40.55
C LEU A 226 -26.69 -16.14 42.00
N GLU A 227 -27.86 -16.61 42.45
CA GLU A 227 -28.09 -17.15 43.76
C GLU A 227 -27.26 -18.42 44.01
N GLU A 228 -27.22 -19.36 43.02
CA GLU A 228 -26.40 -20.57 43.13
C GLU A 228 -24.90 -20.21 43.22
N ALA A 229 -24.44 -19.26 42.41
CA ALA A 229 -23.05 -18.82 42.43
C ALA A 229 -22.66 -18.15 43.76
N GLN A 230 -23.57 -17.37 44.33
CA GLN A 230 -23.37 -16.74 45.64
C GLN A 230 -23.34 -17.79 46.75
N ALA A 231 -24.27 -18.75 46.74
CA ALA A 231 -24.31 -19.86 47.70
C ALA A 231 -23.04 -20.73 47.66
N MET A 232 -22.47 -20.96 46.45
CA MET A 232 -21.20 -21.68 46.30
C MET A 232 -20.01 -20.90 46.87
N LEU A 233 -20.00 -19.56 46.71
CA LEU A 233 -18.98 -18.69 47.30
C LEU A 233 -19.04 -18.69 48.83
N ASP A 234 -20.20 -18.57 49.40
CA ASP A 234 -20.41 -18.55 50.84
C ASP A 234 -19.99 -19.87 51.48
N ASN A 235 -20.30 -21.02 50.86
CA ASN A 235 -19.90 -22.34 51.30
C ASN A 235 -18.38 -22.63 51.15
N SER A 236 -17.64 -21.85 50.34
CA SER A 236 -16.21 -21.98 50.14
C SER A 236 -15.38 -21.16 51.13
N GLN A 237 -16.05 -20.35 51.99
CA GLN A 237 -15.41 -19.53 53.03
C GLN A 237 -15.55 -20.09 54.45
N GLU A 238 -16.27 -21.21 54.63
CA GLU A 238 -16.27 -22.02 55.84
C GLU A 238 -15.23 -23.17 55.76
#